data_ba95d15ea88cff0e7fc9aa656a655dcc
#
_entry.id   ba95d15ea88cff0e7fc9aa656a655dcc
#
_cell.length_a   1.000
_cell.length_b   1.000
_cell.length_c   1.000
_cell.angle_alpha   90.00
_cell.angle_beta   90.00
_cell.angle_gamma   90.00
#
_symmetry.space_group_name_H-M   'P 1'
#
loop_
_entity.id
_entity.type
_entity.pdbx_description
1 polymer ?
#
loop_
_entity_poly.entity_id
_entity_poly.type
_entity_poly.pdbx_seq_one_letter_code
_entity_poly.pdbx_strand_id
1 'polypeptide(L)'
;MLADVPIVFVLIGITAYTVLSGADFGAGMWTLIPGGGHVDAATTRDHTRHSIGPVWEANHVWLIFVLTVAWTCYPGAFGSIVSTLAIPLLIAAIGIIFRGTTYALRSQFDRREGRGVALVEDLFALSSVLTPFALATVVGAIATGRVPVGNARGNIITSWLNPVSIMAGVLAVFFSGYLAAVYLAADARRLGEPVLARDFRNRALGAGVVAGVLAVAGLLVVRFNAGALWHGLTSGAGLALVIVSGVAGLLTLVLVWRSSFGLARASAALAVAAVIAGWAAAQEPWFLPGLTVREAAAGRATLIATIIGVAVGAAVLVPSLGLLYTLVLRGRLDTAAAVPAASAVPLVPAVPSAPSVAAGPAVPSVPSVAAGPAGAGRGRIALGRPAWAFAVVTLLAGVGLVVFAGPAWALGIGALLLVACAVTVFALTAIPDEGT
;
A
#
# COMPACT_ATOMS: atom_id res chain seq x y z
N MET A 1 15.68 26.58 1.15
CA MET A 1 16.04 25.43 1.99
C MET A 1 14.91 24.94 2.87
N LEU A 2 14.32 25.73 3.81
CA LEU A 2 13.24 25.23 4.69
C LEU A 2 11.97 24.84 3.90
N ALA A 3 11.61 25.60 2.89
CA ALA A 3 10.48 25.34 2.01
C ALA A 3 10.65 24.11 1.11
N ASP A 4 11.89 23.70 0.88
CA ASP A 4 12.18 22.58 -0.03
C ASP A 4 12.14 21.22 0.70
N VAL A 5 12.20 21.18 2.05
CA VAL A 5 12.22 19.93 2.81
C VAL A 5 10.87 19.17 2.74
N PRO A 6 9.69 19.80 2.95
CA PRO A 6 8.43 19.06 2.88
C PRO A 6 8.12 18.49 1.49
N ILE A 7 8.58 19.12 0.38
CA ILE A 7 8.37 18.53 -0.95
C ILE A 7 9.17 17.24 -1.12
N VAL A 8 10.35 17.13 -0.49
CA VAL A 8 11.10 15.88 -0.47
C VAL A 8 10.31 14.79 0.27
N PHE A 9 9.65 15.12 1.39
CA PHE A 9 8.77 14.18 2.09
C PHE A 9 7.60 13.74 1.21
N VAL A 10 6.98 14.66 0.48
CA VAL A 10 5.92 14.34 -0.48
C VAL A 10 6.43 13.38 -1.56
N LEU A 11 7.61 13.63 -2.13
CA LEU A 11 8.22 12.77 -3.16
C LEU A 11 8.57 11.38 -2.62
N ILE A 12 9.10 11.29 -1.41
CA ILE A 12 9.35 10.00 -0.72
C ILE A 12 8.02 9.26 -0.53
N GLY A 13 6.98 9.94 -0.05
CA GLY A 13 5.66 9.35 0.15
C GLY A 13 5.01 8.87 -1.15
N ILE A 14 5.09 9.68 -2.24
CA ILE A 14 4.61 9.28 -3.58
C ILE A 14 5.39 8.05 -4.06
N THR A 15 6.70 8.02 -3.88
CA THR A 15 7.55 6.90 -4.30
C THR A 15 7.18 5.63 -3.53
N ALA A 16 7.09 5.71 -2.21
CA ALA A 16 6.71 4.59 -1.36
C ALA A 16 5.30 4.09 -1.72
N TYR A 17 4.34 5.00 -1.89
CA TYR A 17 2.99 4.64 -2.32
C TYR A 17 2.99 3.98 -3.69
N THR A 18 3.69 4.52 -4.68
CA THR A 18 3.72 3.97 -6.03
C THR A 18 4.34 2.58 -6.07
N VAL A 19 5.38 2.33 -5.30
CA VAL A 19 6.05 1.01 -5.25
C VAL A 19 5.20 0.00 -4.50
N LEU A 20 4.73 0.34 -3.31
CA LEU A 20 4.05 -0.61 -2.40
C LEU A 20 2.59 -0.83 -2.83
N SER A 21 1.82 0.24 -3.01
CA SER A 21 0.44 0.14 -3.48
C SER A 21 0.37 -0.23 -4.96
N GLY A 22 1.38 0.13 -5.77
CA GLY A 22 1.49 -0.33 -7.15
C GLY A 22 1.54 -1.85 -7.25
N ALA A 23 2.35 -2.51 -6.40
CA ALA A 23 2.37 -3.97 -6.34
C ALA A 23 1.02 -4.55 -5.89
N ASP A 24 0.35 -3.90 -4.93
CA ASP A 24 -0.97 -4.29 -4.45
C ASP A 24 -2.07 -4.13 -5.53
N PHE A 25 -2.16 -2.98 -6.20
CA PHE A 25 -3.10 -2.76 -7.31
C PHE A 25 -2.82 -3.70 -8.49
N GLY A 26 -1.55 -3.85 -8.87
CA GLY A 26 -1.16 -4.73 -9.97
C GLY A 26 -1.51 -6.18 -9.72
N ALA A 27 -1.49 -6.63 -8.48
CA ALA A 27 -1.92 -7.98 -8.15
C ALA A 27 -3.43 -8.16 -8.36
N GLY A 28 -4.26 -7.17 -7.96
CA GLY A 28 -5.69 -7.17 -8.30
C GLY A 28 -5.93 -7.20 -9.81
N MET A 29 -5.09 -6.54 -10.61
CA MET A 29 -5.15 -6.61 -12.07
C MET A 29 -4.90 -8.04 -12.60
N TRP A 30 -3.98 -8.80 -12.01
CA TRP A 30 -3.70 -10.17 -12.41
C TRP A 30 -4.83 -11.16 -12.12
N THR A 31 -5.79 -10.80 -11.27
CA THR A 31 -7.01 -11.61 -11.07
C THR A 31 -7.97 -11.56 -12.26
N LEU A 32 -7.88 -10.52 -13.12
CA LEU A 32 -8.66 -10.39 -14.36
C LEU A 32 -8.13 -11.28 -15.48
N ILE A 33 -6.84 -11.59 -15.47
CA ILE A 33 -6.19 -12.34 -16.54
C ILE A 33 -6.10 -13.79 -16.11
N PRO A 34 -6.86 -14.70 -16.74
CA PRO A 34 -6.83 -16.12 -16.39
C PRO A 34 -5.41 -16.68 -16.50
N GLY A 35 -5.14 -17.73 -15.73
CA GLY A 35 -3.86 -18.43 -15.73
C GLY A 35 -3.48 -18.90 -17.14
N GLY A 36 -2.19 -18.82 -17.48
CA GLY A 36 -1.66 -19.30 -18.75
C GLY A 36 -1.36 -20.81 -18.71
N GLY A 37 -2.06 -21.60 -19.50
CA GLY A 37 -1.69 -22.96 -19.89
C GLY A 37 -1.52 -24.05 -18.80
N HIS A 38 -0.77 -23.80 -17.74
CA HIS A 38 -0.46 -24.78 -16.69
C HIS A 38 -0.95 -24.39 -15.29
N VAL A 39 -1.45 -23.17 -15.11
CA VAL A 39 -2.00 -22.66 -13.85
C VAL A 39 -3.43 -22.21 -14.09
N ASP A 40 -4.36 -22.73 -13.32
CA ASP A 40 -5.75 -22.33 -13.43
C ASP A 40 -6.01 -20.94 -12.82
N ALA A 41 -7.12 -20.34 -13.19
CA ALA A 41 -7.50 -19.00 -12.72
C ALA A 41 -7.76 -18.98 -11.20
N ALA A 42 -8.24 -20.09 -10.62
CA ALA A 42 -8.52 -20.19 -9.20
C ALA A 42 -7.22 -20.15 -8.40
N THR A 43 -6.22 -20.94 -8.75
CA THR A 43 -4.89 -20.95 -8.13
C THR A 43 -4.21 -19.58 -8.23
N THR A 44 -4.29 -18.93 -9.41
CA THR A 44 -3.75 -17.58 -9.59
C THR A 44 -4.42 -16.57 -8.65
N ARG A 45 -5.74 -16.59 -8.56
CA ARG A 45 -6.51 -15.70 -7.68
C ARG A 45 -6.20 -15.95 -6.21
N ASP A 46 -6.15 -17.21 -5.81
CA ASP A 46 -5.89 -17.61 -4.43
C ASP A 46 -4.49 -17.16 -3.98
N HIS A 47 -3.45 -17.44 -4.77
CA HIS A 47 -2.09 -16.98 -4.49
C HIS A 47 -2.01 -15.45 -4.41
N THR A 48 -2.59 -14.74 -5.38
CA THR A 48 -2.63 -13.27 -5.39
C THR A 48 -3.29 -12.73 -4.14
N ARG A 49 -4.35 -13.38 -3.68
CA ARG A 49 -5.11 -13.01 -2.51
C ARG A 49 -4.32 -13.14 -1.21
N HIS A 50 -3.64 -14.27 -1.02
CA HIS A 50 -2.88 -14.54 0.20
C HIS A 50 -1.62 -13.67 0.31
N SER A 51 -0.97 -13.39 -0.81
CA SER A 51 0.28 -12.64 -0.82
C SER A 51 0.12 -11.15 -0.44
N ILE A 52 -1.06 -10.56 -0.61
CA ILE A 52 -1.25 -9.10 -0.51
C ILE A 52 -2.06 -8.71 0.74
N GLY A 53 -2.92 -9.60 1.24
CA GLY A 53 -3.86 -9.30 2.32
C GLY A 53 -3.28 -8.54 3.53
N PRO A 54 -2.11 -8.91 4.05
CA PRO A 54 -1.60 -8.33 5.30
C PRO A 54 -1.07 -6.90 5.19
N VAL A 55 -0.78 -6.38 4.00
CA VAL A 55 -0.03 -5.13 3.84
C VAL A 55 -0.78 -3.99 3.15
N TRP A 56 -1.98 -4.24 2.60
CA TRP A 56 -2.73 -3.24 1.84
C TRP A 56 -3.07 -1.97 2.65
N GLU A 57 -3.44 -2.12 3.92
CA GLU A 57 -3.74 -0.99 4.80
C GLU A 57 -2.50 -0.13 5.05
N ALA A 58 -1.36 -0.77 5.34
CA ALA A 58 -0.10 -0.08 5.58
C ALA A 58 0.36 0.73 4.35
N ASN A 59 0.05 0.25 3.13
CA ASN A 59 0.41 0.95 1.91
C ASN A 59 -0.34 2.28 1.75
N HIS A 60 -1.60 2.37 2.17
CA HIS A 60 -2.41 3.58 2.06
C HIS A 60 -2.00 4.70 3.03
N VAL A 61 -1.26 4.37 4.09
CA VAL A 61 -0.67 5.38 5.01
C VAL A 61 0.22 6.35 4.24
N TRP A 62 0.93 5.91 3.22
CA TRP A 62 1.77 6.77 2.39
C TRP A 62 0.98 7.81 1.59
N LEU A 63 -0.21 7.44 1.10
CA LEU A 63 -1.10 8.39 0.41
C LEU A 63 -1.63 9.45 1.38
N ILE A 64 -2.07 9.03 2.57
CA ILE A 64 -2.54 9.95 3.62
C ILE A 64 -1.41 10.90 4.03
N PHE A 65 -0.19 10.39 4.18
CA PHE A 65 0.99 11.17 4.47
C PHE A 65 1.26 12.24 3.40
N VAL A 66 1.25 11.87 2.12
CA VAL A 66 1.41 12.80 0.99
C VAL A 66 0.36 13.91 1.02
N LEU A 67 -0.91 13.53 1.15
CA LEU A 67 -2.02 14.50 1.19
C LEU A 67 -1.90 15.46 2.38
N THR A 68 -1.56 14.93 3.56
CA THR A 68 -1.42 15.72 4.78
C THR A 68 -0.26 16.72 4.67
N VAL A 69 0.92 16.28 4.22
CA VAL A 69 2.09 17.16 4.09
C VAL A 69 1.86 18.20 2.97
N ALA A 70 1.30 17.78 1.82
CA ALA A 70 1.02 18.70 0.72
C ALA A 70 -0.01 19.77 1.12
N TRP A 71 -1.10 19.38 1.79
CA TRP A 71 -2.12 20.33 2.28
C TRP A 71 -1.55 21.29 3.31
N THR A 72 -0.80 20.78 4.28
CA THR A 72 -0.28 21.58 5.39
C THR A 72 0.82 22.54 4.94
N CYS A 73 1.75 22.05 4.09
CA CYS A 73 2.93 22.82 3.71
C CYS A 73 2.76 23.65 2.44
N TYR A 74 1.81 23.29 1.55
CA TYR A 74 1.60 23.97 0.26
C TYR A 74 0.10 24.19 -0.03
N PRO A 75 -0.65 24.89 0.89
CA PRO A 75 -2.12 24.93 0.83
C PRO A 75 -2.66 25.52 -0.48
N GLY A 76 -2.03 26.56 -1.02
CA GLY A 76 -2.47 27.18 -2.28
C GLY A 76 -2.30 26.28 -3.50
N ALA A 77 -1.17 25.58 -3.60
CA ALA A 77 -0.94 24.60 -4.66
C ALA A 77 -1.86 23.38 -4.50
N PHE A 78 -2.02 22.87 -3.28
CA PHE A 78 -2.90 21.75 -2.98
C PHE A 78 -4.36 22.05 -3.34
N GLY A 79 -4.89 23.22 -2.93
CA GLY A 79 -6.24 23.65 -3.29
C GLY A 79 -6.45 23.77 -4.79
N SER A 80 -5.46 24.33 -5.52
CA SER A 80 -5.48 24.42 -6.98
C SER A 80 -5.53 23.04 -7.66
N ILE A 81 -4.71 22.09 -7.18
CA ILE A 81 -4.64 20.72 -7.69
C ILE A 81 -5.96 19.99 -7.43
N VAL A 82 -6.42 19.97 -6.17
CA VAL A 82 -7.61 19.19 -5.79
C VAL A 82 -8.86 19.71 -6.47
N SER A 83 -9.02 21.03 -6.58
CA SER A 83 -10.21 21.61 -7.22
C SER A 83 -10.22 21.44 -8.76
N THR A 84 -9.04 21.57 -9.40
CA THR A 84 -8.93 21.40 -10.85
C THR A 84 -9.02 19.93 -11.28
N LEU A 85 -8.44 19.02 -10.49
CA LEU A 85 -8.35 17.59 -10.78
C LEU A 85 -9.30 16.77 -9.93
N ALA A 86 -10.44 17.36 -9.54
CA ALA A 86 -11.45 16.71 -8.70
C ALA A 86 -11.96 15.39 -9.30
N ILE A 87 -12.13 15.32 -10.64
CA ILE A 87 -12.65 14.12 -11.30
C ILE A 87 -11.70 12.91 -11.14
N PRO A 88 -10.41 12.97 -11.56
CA PRO A 88 -9.53 11.81 -11.40
C PRO A 88 -9.25 11.50 -9.93
N LEU A 89 -9.19 12.48 -9.05
CA LEU A 89 -9.04 12.25 -7.62
C LEU A 89 -10.26 11.55 -7.02
N LEU A 90 -11.48 11.91 -7.44
CA LEU A 90 -12.70 11.24 -7.01
C LEU A 90 -12.77 9.79 -7.54
N ILE A 91 -12.39 9.56 -8.79
CA ILE A 91 -12.29 8.20 -9.35
C ILE A 91 -11.33 7.35 -8.53
N ALA A 92 -10.15 7.90 -8.20
CA ALA A 92 -9.18 7.20 -7.37
C ALA A 92 -9.71 6.92 -5.95
N ALA A 93 -10.36 7.90 -5.31
CA ALA A 93 -10.94 7.75 -3.98
C ALA A 93 -12.03 6.67 -3.95
N ILE A 94 -12.94 6.66 -4.93
CA ILE A 94 -13.98 5.64 -5.08
C ILE A 94 -13.33 4.25 -5.27
N GLY A 95 -12.30 4.16 -6.11
CA GLY A 95 -11.56 2.90 -6.30
C GLY A 95 -10.93 2.37 -5.01
N ILE A 96 -10.31 3.25 -4.21
CA ILE A 96 -9.73 2.89 -2.91
C ILE A 96 -10.81 2.42 -1.93
N ILE A 97 -11.97 3.11 -1.89
CA ILE A 97 -13.10 2.74 -1.03
C ILE A 97 -13.64 1.36 -1.41
N PHE A 98 -13.88 1.10 -2.70
CA PHE A 98 -14.34 -0.22 -3.16
C PHE A 98 -13.34 -1.32 -2.80
N ARG A 99 -12.05 -1.06 -2.97
CA ARG A 99 -11.01 -2.00 -2.61
C ARG A 99 -11.02 -2.31 -1.11
N GLY A 100 -11.06 -1.29 -0.26
CA GLY A 100 -11.16 -1.44 1.20
C GLY A 100 -12.42 -2.19 1.63
N THR A 101 -13.57 -1.85 1.04
CA THR A 101 -14.84 -2.54 1.31
C THR A 101 -14.76 -4.03 0.94
N THR A 102 -14.15 -4.35 -0.20
CA THR A 102 -13.94 -5.74 -0.64
C THR A 102 -13.09 -6.52 0.35
N TYR A 103 -12.00 -5.94 0.84
CA TYR A 103 -11.17 -6.57 1.88
C TYR A 103 -11.94 -6.80 3.18
N ALA A 104 -12.70 -5.80 3.65
CA ALA A 104 -13.46 -5.89 4.89
C ALA A 104 -14.59 -6.92 4.84
N LEU A 105 -15.29 -7.04 3.70
CA LEU A 105 -16.41 -7.96 3.54
C LEU A 105 -16.01 -9.38 3.15
N ARG A 106 -14.76 -9.61 2.80
CA ARG A 106 -14.26 -10.84 2.21
C ARG A 106 -14.54 -12.07 3.06
N SER A 107 -14.30 -12.02 4.37
CA SER A 107 -14.56 -13.15 5.29
C SER A 107 -16.03 -13.60 5.34
N GLN A 108 -16.94 -12.72 4.91
CA GLN A 108 -18.36 -13.02 4.83
C GLN A 108 -18.73 -13.63 3.46
N PHE A 109 -17.97 -13.33 2.41
CA PHE A 109 -18.22 -13.83 1.06
C PHE A 109 -17.55 -15.17 0.77
N ASP A 110 -16.45 -15.52 1.44
CA ASP A 110 -15.75 -16.81 1.24
C ASP A 110 -16.64 -18.03 1.55
N ARG A 111 -17.77 -17.83 2.24
CA ARG A 111 -18.77 -18.87 2.55
C ARG A 111 -19.99 -18.87 1.62
N ARG A 112 -20.03 -17.99 0.63
CA ARG A 112 -21.20 -17.84 -0.25
C ARG A 112 -20.74 -17.89 -1.71
N GLU A 113 -21.33 -18.77 -2.48
CA GLU A 113 -21.23 -18.77 -3.94
C GLU A 113 -22.44 -18.01 -4.51
N GLY A 114 -22.23 -17.18 -5.53
CA GLY A 114 -23.33 -16.50 -6.22
C GLY A 114 -22.92 -15.22 -6.97
N ARG A 115 -23.89 -14.63 -7.66
CA ARG A 115 -23.70 -13.41 -8.47
C ARG A 115 -23.15 -12.23 -7.66
N GLY A 116 -23.44 -12.14 -6.38
CA GLY A 116 -22.92 -11.07 -5.51
C GLY A 116 -21.40 -11.15 -5.31
N VAL A 117 -20.86 -12.35 -5.19
CA VAL A 117 -19.41 -12.58 -5.06
C VAL A 117 -18.68 -12.17 -6.33
N ALA A 118 -19.20 -12.59 -7.48
CA ALA A 118 -18.62 -12.22 -8.79
C ALA A 118 -18.58 -10.69 -9.00
N LEU A 119 -19.67 -9.98 -8.66
CA LEU A 119 -19.71 -8.52 -8.77
C LEU A 119 -18.64 -7.84 -7.88
N VAL A 120 -18.46 -8.33 -6.65
CA VAL A 120 -17.46 -7.79 -5.71
C VAL A 120 -16.05 -8.04 -6.24
N GLU A 121 -15.78 -9.21 -6.84
CA GLU A 121 -14.51 -9.52 -7.48
C GLU A 121 -14.24 -8.63 -8.69
N ASP A 122 -15.24 -8.40 -9.53
CA ASP A 122 -15.13 -7.53 -10.70
C ASP A 122 -14.88 -6.07 -10.30
N LEU A 123 -15.57 -5.57 -9.28
CA LEU A 123 -15.35 -4.22 -8.73
C LEU A 123 -13.95 -4.07 -8.12
N PHE A 124 -13.46 -5.09 -7.41
CA PHE A 124 -12.10 -5.11 -6.90
C PHE A 124 -11.06 -5.03 -8.02
N ALA A 125 -11.25 -5.84 -9.04
CA ALA A 125 -10.35 -5.90 -10.19
C ALA A 125 -10.39 -4.60 -11.01
N LEU A 126 -11.58 -4.03 -11.24
CA LEU A 126 -11.75 -2.74 -11.93
C LEU A 126 -11.09 -1.59 -11.14
N SER A 127 -11.29 -1.54 -9.82
CA SER A 127 -10.65 -0.55 -8.96
C SER A 127 -9.12 -0.65 -8.99
N SER A 128 -8.59 -1.85 -9.17
CA SER A 128 -7.15 -2.13 -9.27
C SER A 128 -6.50 -1.55 -10.53
N VAL A 129 -7.27 -1.29 -11.57
CA VAL A 129 -6.83 -0.61 -12.80
C VAL A 129 -7.11 0.88 -12.74
N LEU A 130 -8.33 1.26 -12.34
CA LEU A 130 -8.78 2.65 -12.37
C LEU A 130 -8.04 3.54 -11.37
N THR A 131 -7.71 3.03 -10.19
CA THR A 131 -7.05 3.84 -9.14
C THR A 131 -5.65 4.30 -9.55
N PRO A 132 -4.70 3.42 -9.91
CA PRO A 132 -3.37 3.85 -10.33
C PRO A 132 -3.43 4.68 -11.62
N PHE A 133 -4.34 4.36 -12.56
CA PHE A 133 -4.57 5.17 -13.75
C PHE A 133 -4.95 6.60 -13.37
N ALA A 134 -5.99 6.77 -12.56
CA ALA A 134 -6.51 8.08 -12.19
C ALA A 134 -5.49 8.91 -11.40
N LEU A 135 -4.79 8.31 -10.43
CA LEU A 135 -3.73 9.02 -9.67
C LEU A 135 -2.57 9.47 -10.56
N ALA A 136 -2.16 8.66 -11.52
CA ALA A 136 -1.08 9.04 -12.41
C ALA A 136 -1.50 10.09 -13.45
N THR A 137 -2.79 10.15 -13.84
CA THR A 137 -3.28 11.27 -14.68
C THR A 137 -3.19 12.61 -13.95
N VAL A 138 -3.33 12.63 -12.61
CA VAL A 138 -3.09 13.83 -11.79
C VAL A 138 -1.64 14.31 -11.93
N VAL A 139 -0.67 13.39 -11.81
CA VAL A 139 0.76 13.70 -12.00
C VAL A 139 1.01 14.24 -13.41
N GLY A 140 0.46 13.60 -14.44
CA GLY A 140 0.59 14.05 -15.82
C GLY A 140 -0.01 15.44 -16.08
N ALA A 141 -1.13 15.77 -15.45
CA ALA A 141 -1.77 17.09 -15.53
C ALA A 141 -0.89 18.18 -14.90
N ILE A 142 -0.27 17.91 -13.76
CA ILE A 142 0.68 18.81 -13.12
C ILE A 142 1.92 18.98 -14.01
N ALA A 143 2.47 17.88 -14.51
CA ALA A 143 3.67 17.87 -15.35
C ALA A 143 3.51 18.63 -16.68
N THR A 144 2.29 18.72 -17.21
CA THR A 144 1.98 19.49 -18.44
C THR A 144 1.65 20.96 -18.18
N GLY A 145 1.67 21.40 -16.92
CA GLY A 145 1.32 22.78 -16.56
C GLY A 145 -0.16 23.12 -16.76
N ARG A 146 -1.06 22.13 -16.78
CA ARG A 146 -2.49 22.34 -17.00
C ARG A 146 -3.31 22.60 -15.73
N VAL A 147 -2.61 22.78 -14.62
CA VAL A 147 -3.20 23.16 -13.33
C VAL A 147 -2.80 24.60 -13.01
N PRO A 148 -3.63 25.60 -13.33
CA PRO A 148 -3.33 26.99 -13.01
C PRO A 148 -3.47 27.23 -11.50
N VAL A 149 -2.76 28.24 -11.00
CA VAL A 149 -2.84 28.66 -9.59
C VAL A 149 -4.21 29.28 -9.32
N GLY A 150 -4.86 28.81 -8.28
CA GLY A 150 -6.17 29.27 -7.81
C GLY A 150 -7.22 28.17 -7.86
N ASN A 151 -8.08 28.13 -6.84
CA ASN A 151 -9.12 27.11 -6.72
C ASN A 151 -10.10 27.18 -7.89
N ALA A 152 -10.38 26.02 -8.49
CA ALA A 152 -11.30 25.85 -9.63
C ALA A 152 -11.00 26.73 -10.87
N ARG A 153 -9.76 27.18 -11.05
CA ARG A 153 -9.37 27.96 -12.24
C ARG A 153 -9.08 27.10 -13.46
N GLY A 154 -8.72 25.84 -13.28
CA GLY A 154 -8.47 24.91 -14.38
C GLY A 154 -9.75 24.27 -14.89
N ASN A 155 -9.69 23.80 -16.15
CA ASN A 155 -10.80 23.01 -16.70
C ASN A 155 -10.80 21.60 -16.11
N ILE A 156 -11.90 21.21 -15.47
CA ILE A 156 -12.02 19.93 -14.75
C ILE A 156 -11.95 18.68 -15.64
N ILE A 157 -12.05 18.82 -16.96
CA ILE A 157 -11.99 17.73 -17.94
C ILE A 157 -10.66 17.77 -18.68
N THR A 158 -10.36 18.88 -19.40
CA THR A 158 -9.22 18.93 -20.31
C THR A 158 -7.88 19.04 -19.57
N SER A 159 -7.87 19.39 -18.28
CA SER A 159 -6.63 19.44 -17.50
C SER A 159 -6.00 18.08 -17.34
N TRP A 160 -6.77 17.02 -17.17
CA TRP A 160 -6.27 15.64 -17.02
C TRP A 160 -6.51 14.74 -18.23
N LEU A 161 -7.49 15.06 -19.10
CA LEU A 161 -7.70 14.38 -20.37
C LEU A 161 -6.80 14.98 -21.45
N ASN A 162 -5.51 14.72 -21.36
CA ASN A 162 -4.50 15.12 -22.34
C ASN A 162 -3.53 13.97 -22.59
N PRO A 163 -2.79 13.96 -23.72
CA PRO A 163 -1.96 12.82 -24.10
C PRO A 163 -0.92 12.41 -23.06
N VAL A 164 -0.28 13.37 -22.37
CA VAL A 164 0.74 13.10 -21.35
C VAL A 164 0.10 12.48 -20.11
N SER A 165 -1.04 13.03 -19.64
CA SER A 165 -1.75 12.50 -18.47
C SER A 165 -2.26 11.10 -18.71
N ILE A 166 -2.87 10.84 -19.87
CA ILE A 166 -3.37 9.51 -20.22
C ILE A 166 -2.20 8.52 -20.33
N MET A 167 -1.09 8.92 -20.95
CA MET A 167 0.10 8.08 -21.05
C MET A 167 0.68 7.76 -19.67
N ALA A 168 0.73 8.75 -18.75
CA ALA A 168 1.15 8.53 -17.37
C ALA A 168 0.21 7.53 -16.65
N GLY A 169 -1.11 7.65 -16.85
CA GLY A 169 -2.10 6.72 -16.32
C GLY A 169 -1.89 5.28 -16.81
N VAL A 170 -1.75 5.11 -18.13
CA VAL A 170 -1.49 3.80 -18.74
C VAL A 170 -0.17 3.22 -18.24
N LEU A 171 0.88 4.02 -18.19
CA LEU A 171 2.20 3.60 -17.70
C LEU A 171 2.14 3.14 -16.25
N ALA A 172 1.39 3.84 -15.38
CA ALA A 172 1.22 3.47 -13.98
C ALA A 172 0.50 2.11 -13.82
N VAL A 173 -0.50 1.82 -14.64
CA VAL A 173 -1.17 0.50 -14.64
C VAL A 173 -0.18 -0.61 -15.00
N PHE A 174 0.60 -0.44 -16.05
CA PHE A 174 1.59 -1.45 -16.46
C PHE A 174 2.75 -1.58 -15.47
N PHE A 175 3.20 -0.48 -14.86
CA PHE A 175 4.16 -0.54 -13.76
C PHE A 175 3.61 -1.30 -12.56
N SER A 176 2.35 -1.06 -12.20
CA SER A 176 1.68 -1.79 -11.12
C SER A 176 1.63 -3.28 -11.41
N GLY A 177 1.19 -3.67 -12.62
CA GLY A 177 1.16 -5.06 -13.05
C GLY A 177 2.55 -5.72 -13.05
N TYR A 178 3.56 -5.01 -13.54
CA TYR A 178 4.94 -5.45 -13.53
C TYR A 178 5.49 -5.67 -12.11
N LEU A 179 5.35 -4.67 -11.22
CA LEU A 179 5.77 -4.79 -9.83
C LEU A 179 5.09 -5.98 -9.16
N ALA A 180 3.76 -6.09 -9.29
CA ALA A 180 3.00 -7.19 -8.72
C ALA A 180 3.51 -8.55 -9.21
N ALA A 181 3.74 -8.72 -10.51
CA ALA A 181 4.21 -9.99 -11.06
C ALA A 181 5.60 -10.38 -10.52
N VAL A 182 6.51 -9.40 -10.32
CA VAL A 182 7.82 -9.65 -9.71
C VAL A 182 7.67 -10.09 -8.24
N TYR A 183 6.77 -9.45 -7.48
CA TYR A 183 6.53 -9.79 -6.08
C TYR A 183 5.86 -11.16 -5.94
N LEU A 184 4.83 -11.44 -6.76
CA LEU A 184 4.10 -12.71 -6.75
C LEU A 184 4.99 -13.89 -7.20
N ALA A 185 5.88 -13.69 -8.20
CA ALA A 185 6.85 -14.70 -8.59
C ALA A 185 7.82 -15.05 -7.47
N ALA A 186 8.28 -14.04 -6.73
CA ALA A 186 9.17 -14.25 -5.60
C ALA A 186 8.46 -14.97 -4.44
N ASP A 187 7.20 -14.66 -4.20
CA ASP A 187 6.40 -15.26 -3.15
C ASP A 187 6.04 -16.70 -3.47
N ALA A 188 5.59 -17.01 -4.70
CA ALA A 188 5.37 -18.37 -5.17
C ALA A 188 6.64 -19.24 -5.05
N ARG A 189 7.81 -18.66 -5.33
CA ARG A 189 9.08 -19.38 -5.12
C ARG A 189 9.36 -19.66 -3.65
N ARG A 190 9.06 -18.71 -2.76
CA ARG A 190 9.21 -18.87 -1.30
C ARG A 190 8.32 -20.00 -0.77
N LEU A 191 7.10 -20.12 -1.31
CA LEU A 191 6.12 -21.14 -0.93
C LEU A 191 6.40 -22.52 -1.55
N GLY A 192 7.42 -22.63 -2.39
CA GLY A 192 7.76 -23.91 -3.03
C GLY A 192 6.87 -24.28 -4.22
N GLU A 193 6.19 -23.29 -4.85
CA GLU A 193 5.30 -23.44 -5.99
C GLU A 193 6.01 -23.10 -7.33
N PRO A 194 6.82 -24.02 -7.90
CA PRO A 194 7.70 -23.68 -9.03
C PRO A 194 6.93 -23.39 -10.33
N VAL A 195 5.77 -24.00 -10.53
CA VAL A 195 4.93 -23.78 -11.72
C VAL A 195 4.34 -22.38 -11.70
N LEU A 196 3.79 -21.99 -10.56
CA LEU A 196 3.23 -20.67 -10.33
C LEU A 196 4.30 -19.57 -10.39
N ALA A 197 5.48 -19.81 -9.79
CA ALA A 197 6.61 -18.90 -9.86
C ALA A 197 7.08 -18.67 -11.30
N ARG A 198 7.02 -19.69 -12.14
CA ARG A 198 7.38 -19.62 -13.56
C ARG A 198 6.34 -18.85 -14.37
N ASP A 199 5.06 -19.02 -14.06
CA ASP A 199 3.96 -18.28 -14.70
C ASP A 199 4.08 -16.78 -14.39
N PHE A 200 4.20 -16.39 -13.10
CA PHE A 200 4.39 -15.00 -12.72
C PHE A 200 5.70 -14.39 -13.22
N ARG A 201 6.78 -15.17 -13.33
CA ARG A 201 8.01 -14.72 -13.99
C ARG A 201 7.75 -14.31 -15.44
N ASN A 202 7.02 -15.12 -16.21
CA ASN A 202 6.71 -14.83 -17.60
C ASN A 202 5.80 -13.58 -17.72
N ARG A 203 4.83 -13.44 -16.83
CA ARG A 203 3.98 -12.23 -16.72
C ARG A 203 4.82 -10.99 -16.38
N ALA A 204 5.79 -11.11 -15.47
CA ALA A 204 6.70 -10.02 -15.11
C ALA A 204 7.57 -9.60 -16.31
N LEU A 205 8.10 -10.55 -17.07
CA LEU A 205 8.87 -10.25 -18.29
C LEU A 205 8.00 -9.56 -19.34
N GLY A 206 6.81 -10.10 -19.62
CA GLY A 206 5.87 -9.49 -20.57
C GLY A 206 5.44 -8.08 -20.17
N ALA A 207 4.97 -7.91 -18.94
CA ALA A 207 4.55 -6.62 -18.42
C ALA A 207 5.70 -5.60 -18.36
N GLY A 208 6.91 -6.06 -18.00
CA GLY A 208 8.10 -5.21 -17.95
C GLY A 208 8.55 -4.73 -19.33
N VAL A 209 8.50 -5.61 -20.36
CA VAL A 209 8.77 -5.19 -21.76
C VAL A 209 7.73 -4.17 -22.22
N VAL A 210 6.44 -4.42 -21.99
CA VAL A 210 5.37 -3.48 -22.35
C VAL A 210 5.55 -2.14 -21.61
N ALA A 211 5.83 -2.17 -20.30
CA ALA A 211 6.10 -0.96 -19.52
C ALA A 211 7.31 -0.18 -20.07
N GLY A 212 8.38 -0.87 -20.47
CA GLY A 212 9.56 -0.25 -21.11
C GLY A 212 9.22 0.43 -22.46
N VAL A 213 8.46 -0.26 -23.31
CA VAL A 213 7.98 0.31 -24.58
C VAL A 213 7.09 1.53 -24.33
N LEU A 214 6.16 1.44 -23.38
CA LEU A 214 5.28 2.55 -22.99
C LEU A 214 6.08 3.72 -22.38
N ALA A 215 7.15 3.46 -21.62
CA ALA A 215 8.01 4.51 -21.08
C ALA A 215 8.71 5.29 -22.20
N VAL A 216 9.24 4.60 -23.21
CA VAL A 216 9.83 5.23 -24.41
C VAL A 216 8.78 6.00 -25.21
N ALA A 217 7.60 5.40 -25.44
CA ALA A 217 6.48 6.07 -26.08
C ALA A 217 6.03 7.30 -25.28
N GLY A 218 6.03 7.22 -23.93
CA GLY A 218 5.73 8.33 -23.04
C GLY A 218 6.71 9.49 -23.20
N LEU A 219 8.01 9.22 -23.33
CA LEU A 219 9.01 10.25 -23.62
C LEU A 219 8.74 10.93 -24.96
N LEU A 220 8.32 10.18 -25.99
CA LEU A 220 7.93 10.76 -27.28
C LEU A 220 6.68 11.64 -27.15
N VAL A 221 5.68 11.20 -26.40
CA VAL A 221 4.47 12.00 -26.12
C VAL A 221 4.85 13.30 -25.39
N VAL A 222 5.72 13.24 -24.39
CA VAL A 222 6.24 14.42 -23.67
C VAL A 222 6.99 15.34 -24.63
N ARG A 223 7.80 14.82 -25.55
CA ARG A 223 8.57 15.60 -26.55
C ARG A 223 7.67 16.51 -27.38
N PHE A 224 6.47 16.02 -27.76
CA PHE A 224 5.56 16.75 -28.63
C PHE A 224 4.49 17.59 -27.88
N ASN A 225 4.20 17.27 -26.61
CA ASN A 225 3.10 17.88 -25.88
C ASN A 225 3.51 18.68 -24.64
N ALA A 226 4.75 18.54 -24.14
CA ALA A 226 5.22 19.16 -22.90
C ALA A 226 6.70 19.53 -23.03
N GLY A 227 7.03 20.54 -23.86
CA GLY A 227 8.39 20.92 -24.19
C GLY A 227 9.26 21.28 -22.98
N ALA A 228 8.71 21.97 -21.98
CA ALA A 228 9.44 22.31 -20.75
C ALA A 228 9.83 21.05 -19.96
N LEU A 229 8.90 20.12 -19.78
CA LEU A 229 9.17 18.83 -19.15
C LEU A 229 10.20 18.01 -19.95
N TRP A 230 10.09 18.02 -21.28
CA TRP A 230 11.07 17.37 -22.15
C TRP A 230 12.49 17.89 -21.92
N HIS A 231 12.67 19.22 -21.92
CA HIS A 231 13.97 19.83 -21.65
C HIS A 231 14.51 19.45 -20.27
N GLY A 232 13.66 19.44 -19.24
CA GLY A 232 14.05 19.03 -17.90
C GLY A 232 14.47 17.56 -17.83
N LEU A 233 13.74 16.66 -18.52
CA LEU A 233 14.05 15.22 -18.55
C LEU A 233 15.27 14.87 -19.41
N THR A 234 15.63 15.73 -20.36
CA THR A 234 16.77 15.49 -21.28
C THR A 234 18.01 16.30 -20.94
N SER A 235 18.02 16.99 -19.79
CA SER A 235 19.15 17.79 -19.31
C SER A 235 19.44 17.54 -17.83
N GLY A 236 20.65 17.82 -17.40
CA GLY A 236 21.06 17.83 -15.99
C GLY A 236 20.66 16.57 -15.20
N ALA A 237 20.11 16.80 -14.02
CA ALA A 237 19.69 15.73 -13.11
C ALA A 237 18.54 14.88 -13.68
N GLY A 238 17.63 15.49 -14.47
CA GLY A 238 16.53 14.76 -15.10
C GLY A 238 17.02 13.68 -16.04
N LEU A 239 17.99 13.99 -16.91
CA LEU A 239 18.59 13.00 -17.82
C LEU A 239 19.28 11.86 -17.06
N ALA A 240 20.04 12.18 -16.02
CA ALA A 240 20.68 11.16 -15.20
C ALA A 240 19.65 10.19 -14.59
N LEU A 241 18.53 10.71 -14.10
CA LEU A 241 17.46 9.91 -13.50
C LEU A 241 16.67 9.09 -14.54
N VAL A 242 16.47 9.60 -15.75
CA VAL A 242 15.92 8.83 -16.88
C VAL A 242 16.84 7.65 -17.23
N ILE A 243 18.16 7.88 -17.28
CA ILE A 243 19.14 6.81 -17.53
C ILE A 243 19.12 5.79 -16.39
N VAL A 244 19.14 6.24 -15.13
CA VAL A 244 19.07 5.34 -13.96
C VAL A 244 17.81 4.50 -14.01
N SER A 245 16.65 5.09 -14.32
CA SER A 245 15.38 4.36 -14.46
C SER A 245 15.46 3.30 -15.57
N GLY A 246 15.96 3.66 -16.74
CA GLY A 246 16.11 2.74 -17.88
C GLY A 246 17.04 1.57 -17.54
N VAL A 247 18.21 1.86 -16.99
CA VAL A 247 19.20 0.84 -16.58
C VAL A 247 18.63 -0.08 -15.49
N ALA A 248 17.98 0.49 -14.47
CA ALA A 248 17.35 -0.30 -13.40
C ALA A 248 16.20 -1.15 -13.93
N GLY A 249 15.39 -0.64 -14.87
CA GLY A 249 14.34 -1.40 -15.54
C GLY A 249 14.88 -2.60 -16.33
N LEU A 250 15.91 -2.37 -17.15
CA LEU A 250 16.59 -3.44 -17.90
C LEU A 250 17.25 -4.47 -16.97
N LEU A 251 17.91 -3.98 -15.91
CA LEU A 251 18.51 -4.86 -14.89
C LEU A 251 17.43 -5.73 -14.23
N THR A 252 16.25 -5.17 -13.94
CA THR A 252 15.16 -5.96 -13.38
C THR A 252 14.70 -7.06 -14.33
N LEU A 253 14.57 -6.79 -15.63
CA LEU A 253 14.22 -7.85 -16.60
C LEU A 253 15.26 -8.98 -16.62
N VAL A 254 16.54 -8.64 -16.59
CA VAL A 254 17.64 -9.63 -16.51
C VAL A 254 17.58 -10.44 -15.21
N LEU A 255 17.35 -9.78 -14.07
CA LEU A 255 17.25 -10.44 -12.76
C LEU A 255 16.02 -11.35 -12.66
N VAL A 256 14.88 -10.93 -13.22
CA VAL A 256 13.67 -11.76 -13.33
C VAL A 256 13.93 -12.95 -14.23
N TRP A 257 14.56 -12.75 -15.38
CA TRP A 257 14.93 -13.83 -16.28
C TRP A 257 15.83 -14.87 -15.59
N ARG A 258 16.79 -14.41 -14.79
CA ARG A 258 17.68 -15.26 -13.97
C ARG A 258 17.00 -15.79 -12.70
N SER A 259 15.73 -15.46 -12.46
CA SER A 259 14.97 -15.85 -11.25
C SER A 259 15.58 -15.34 -9.93
N SER A 260 16.31 -14.23 -9.96
CA SER A 260 16.89 -13.54 -8.80
C SER A 260 15.91 -12.51 -8.25
N PHE A 261 14.77 -12.96 -7.75
CA PHE A 261 13.63 -12.09 -7.42
C PHE A 261 13.88 -11.09 -6.29
N GLY A 262 14.76 -11.38 -5.32
CA GLY A 262 15.10 -10.44 -4.26
C GLY A 262 15.72 -9.14 -4.80
N LEU A 263 16.75 -9.28 -5.65
CA LEU A 263 17.39 -8.15 -6.31
C LEU A 263 16.47 -7.50 -7.35
N ALA A 264 15.63 -8.29 -8.03
CA ALA A 264 14.67 -7.79 -8.99
C ALA A 264 13.65 -6.83 -8.35
N ARG A 265 13.17 -7.13 -7.14
CA ARG A 265 12.28 -6.22 -6.38
C ARG A 265 12.94 -4.88 -6.10
N ALA A 266 14.19 -4.89 -5.62
CA ALA A 266 14.92 -3.67 -5.31
C ALA A 266 15.20 -2.85 -6.59
N SER A 267 15.61 -3.50 -7.67
CA SER A 267 15.85 -2.83 -8.95
C SER A 267 14.58 -2.27 -9.57
N ALA A 268 13.44 -2.98 -9.49
CA ALA A 268 12.15 -2.48 -9.95
C ALA A 268 11.68 -1.24 -9.15
N ALA A 269 11.83 -1.28 -7.82
CA ALA A 269 11.54 -0.13 -6.97
C ALA A 269 12.43 1.07 -7.31
N LEU A 270 13.72 0.85 -7.57
CA LEU A 270 14.65 1.90 -7.99
C LEU A 270 14.26 2.49 -9.35
N ALA A 271 13.83 1.67 -10.31
CA ALA A 271 13.38 2.17 -11.61
C ALA A 271 12.20 3.12 -11.47
N VAL A 272 11.19 2.77 -10.67
CA VAL A 272 10.01 3.61 -10.40
C VAL A 272 10.40 4.86 -9.62
N ALA A 273 11.23 4.73 -8.59
CA ALA A 273 11.72 5.87 -7.80
C ALA A 273 12.46 6.89 -8.69
N ALA A 274 13.28 6.41 -9.62
CA ALA A 274 14.01 7.26 -10.55
C ALA A 274 13.08 7.98 -11.55
N VAL A 275 11.96 7.39 -11.98
CA VAL A 275 10.93 8.07 -12.79
C VAL A 275 10.34 9.25 -12.01
N ILE A 276 9.95 9.03 -10.77
CA ILE A 276 9.33 10.07 -9.92
C ILE A 276 10.34 11.18 -9.61
N ALA A 277 11.55 10.82 -9.23
CA ALA A 277 12.62 11.78 -8.98
C ALA A 277 13.00 12.56 -10.26
N GLY A 278 13.02 11.90 -11.43
CA GLY A 278 13.27 12.51 -12.72
C GLY A 278 12.21 13.53 -13.10
N TRP A 279 10.93 13.19 -12.89
CA TRP A 279 9.83 14.14 -13.04
C TRP A 279 10.00 15.36 -12.13
N ALA A 280 10.27 15.13 -10.83
CA ALA A 280 10.44 16.22 -9.88
C ALA A 280 11.63 17.14 -10.25
N ALA A 281 12.78 16.56 -10.62
CA ALA A 281 13.94 17.30 -11.05
C ALA A 281 13.70 18.09 -12.35
N ALA A 282 12.92 17.52 -13.27
CA ALA A 282 12.58 18.19 -14.53
C ALA A 282 11.58 19.34 -14.35
N GLN A 283 10.81 19.34 -13.25
CA GLN A 283 9.82 20.38 -12.96
C GLN A 283 10.37 21.51 -12.08
N GLU A 284 11.51 21.29 -11.38
CA GLU A 284 12.14 22.31 -10.54
C GLU A 284 12.44 23.59 -11.35
N PRO A 285 12.21 24.83 -10.80
CA PRO A 285 11.72 25.12 -9.43
C PRO A 285 10.19 25.21 -9.30
N TRP A 286 9.43 24.88 -10.34
CA TRP A 286 8.01 25.14 -10.44
C TRP A 286 7.19 24.03 -9.74
N PHE A 287 6.31 24.44 -8.83
CA PHE A 287 5.26 23.54 -8.29
C PHE A 287 4.07 23.49 -9.24
N LEU A 288 3.60 24.68 -9.67
CA LEU A 288 2.57 24.90 -10.68
C LEU A 288 3.00 26.02 -11.62
N PRO A 289 2.35 26.22 -12.80
CA PRO A 289 2.67 27.32 -13.69
C PRO A 289 2.61 28.68 -12.97
N GLY A 290 3.75 29.38 -12.93
CA GLY A 290 3.85 30.68 -12.27
C GLY A 290 3.92 30.64 -10.75
N LEU A 291 4.08 29.46 -10.12
CA LEU A 291 4.21 29.29 -8.68
C LEU A 291 5.37 28.33 -8.37
N THR A 292 6.43 28.86 -7.80
CA THR A 292 7.57 28.05 -7.34
C THR A 292 7.23 27.29 -6.05
N VAL A 293 8.02 26.24 -5.73
CA VAL A 293 7.89 25.51 -4.48
C VAL A 293 8.01 26.44 -3.25
N ARG A 294 8.88 27.44 -3.35
CA ARG A 294 9.12 28.39 -2.24
C ARG A 294 7.97 29.38 -2.04
N GLU A 295 7.36 29.85 -3.11
CA GLU A 295 6.21 30.76 -3.08
C GLU A 295 4.94 30.01 -2.65
N ALA A 296 4.81 28.71 -2.98
CA ALA A 296 3.70 27.87 -2.56
C ALA A 296 3.75 27.51 -1.08
N ALA A 297 4.94 27.64 -0.43
CA ALA A 297 5.16 27.14 0.92
C ALA A 297 4.40 27.94 1.97
N ALA A 298 3.87 27.24 2.96
CA ALA A 298 3.24 27.82 4.15
C ALA A 298 4.24 28.61 5.02
N GLY A 299 3.74 29.32 6.01
CA GLY A 299 4.55 30.10 6.93
C GLY A 299 5.60 29.26 7.68
N ARG A 300 6.72 29.90 8.05
CA ARG A 300 7.88 29.26 8.68
C ARG A 300 7.53 28.37 9.88
N ALA A 301 6.62 28.79 10.73
CA ALA A 301 6.20 28.03 11.92
C ALA A 301 5.55 26.70 11.53
N THR A 302 4.67 26.70 10.52
CA THR A 302 4.01 25.50 10.00
C THR A 302 5.02 24.53 9.40
N LEU A 303 5.97 25.03 8.60
CA LEU A 303 7.02 24.19 8.01
C LEU A 303 7.86 23.49 9.08
N ILE A 304 8.33 24.26 10.10
CA ILE A 304 9.13 23.71 11.21
C ILE A 304 8.31 22.67 11.97
N ALA A 305 7.07 22.97 12.34
CA ALA A 305 6.20 22.04 13.07
C ALA A 305 5.99 20.75 12.28
N THR A 306 5.73 20.84 10.96
CA THR A 306 5.56 19.67 10.10
C THR A 306 6.86 18.86 9.99
N ILE A 307 8.01 19.51 9.79
CA ILE A 307 9.30 18.80 9.70
C ILE A 307 9.60 18.04 10.99
N ILE A 308 9.39 18.67 12.16
CA ILE A 308 9.58 18.03 13.46
C ILE A 308 8.58 16.86 13.61
N GLY A 309 7.30 17.09 13.29
CA GLY A 309 6.27 16.06 13.38
C GLY A 309 6.58 14.84 12.49
N VAL A 310 7.04 15.08 11.26
CA VAL A 310 7.45 14.02 10.34
C VAL A 310 8.70 13.28 10.85
N ALA A 311 9.69 13.99 11.38
CA ALA A 311 10.90 13.37 11.93
C ALA A 311 10.58 12.47 13.13
N VAL A 312 9.75 12.95 14.05
CA VAL A 312 9.29 12.17 15.22
C VAL A 312 8.43 10.98 14.78
N GLY A 313 7.48 11.22 13.87
CA GLY A 313 6.63 10.17 13.31
C GLY A 313 7.44 9.09 12.58
N ALA A 314 8.44 9.47 11.80
CA ALA A 314 9.33 8.55 11.10
C ALA A 314 10.17 7.69 12.06
N ALA A 315 10.63 8.27 13.18
CA ALA A 315 11.37 7.53 14.20
C ALA A 315 10.57 6.37 14.82
N VAL A 316 9.24 6.46 14.83
CA VAL A 316 8.33 5.39 15.29
C VAL A 316 7.87 4.52 14.12
N LEU A 317 7.44 5.14 13.02
CA LEU A 317 6.84 4.45 11.88
C LEU A 317 7.84 3.54 11.14
N VAL A 318 9.06 4.03 10.90
CA VAL A 318 10.05 3.28 10.10
C VAL A 318 10.46 1.96 10.79
N PRO A 319 10.79 1.92 12.09
CA PRO A 319 11.04 0.66 12.78
C PRO A 319 9.81 -0.26 12.82
N SER A 320 8.61 0.30 13.03
CA SER A 320 7.36 -0.46 13.08
C SER A 320 7.03 -1.12 11.74
N LEU A 321 7.14 -0.38 10.64
CA LEU A 321 6.98 -0.92 9.28
C LEU A 321 8.09 -1.93 8.96
N GLY A 322 9.34 -1.65 9.34
CA GLY A 322 10.47 -2.58 9.18
C GLY A 322 10.20 -3.92 9.88
N LEU A 323 9.67 -3.87 11.10
CA LEU A 323 9.25 -5.06 11.83
C LEU A 323 8.11 -5.78 11.10
N LEU A 324 7.04 -5.07 10.74
CA LEU A 324 5.89 -5.62 10.01
C LEU A 324 6.34 -6.35 8.74
N TYR A 325 7.07 -5.65 7.86
CA TYR A 325 7.54 -6.25 6.61
C TYR A 325 8.49 -7.42 6.85
N THR A 326 9.34 -7.37 7.88
CA THR A 326 10.22 -8.48 8.23
C THR A 326 9.42 -9.69 8.67
N LEU A 327 8.38 -9.51 9.47
CA LEU A 327 7.49 -10.59 9.92
C LEU A 327 6.71 -11.20 8.76
N VAL A 328 6.14 -10.36 7.88
CA VAL A 328 5.44 -10.80 6.67
C VAL A 328 6.38 -11.56 5.73
N LEU A 329 7.54 -10.99 5.41
CA LEU A 329 8.50 -11.61 4.49
C LEU A 329 9.10 -12.91 5.04
N ARG A 330 9.16 -13.07 6.37
CA ARG A 330 9.62 -14.31 7.02
C ARG A 330 8.50 -15.33 7.21
N GLY A 331 7.26 -15.04 6.76
CA GLY A 331 6.12 -15.94 6.89
C GLY A 331 5.67 -16.18 8.35
N ARG A 332 6.10 -15.36 9.30
CA ARG A 332 5.72 -15.55 10.71
C ARG A 332 4.26 -15.20 11.00
N LEU A 333 3.61 -14.45 10.12
CA LEU A 333 2.18 -14.14 10.21
C LEU A 333 1.32 -15.18 9.46
N ASP A 334 1.92 -16.02 8.61
CA ASP A 334 1.20 -17.07 7.88
C ASP A 334 0.82 -18.25 8.81
N THR A 335 1.52 -18.41 9.94
CA THR A 335 1.29 -19.50 10.91
C THR A 335 0.03 -19.31 11.75
N ALA A 336 -0.54 -18.13 11.81
CA ALA A 336 -1.80 -17.89 12.52
C ALA A 336 -3.05 -18.34 11.74
N ALA A 337 -2.91 -18.64 10.45
CA ALA A 337 -4.00 -19.17 9.60
C ALA A 337 -3.96 -20.69 9.45
N ALA A 338 -2.89 -21.37 9.85
CA ALA A 338 -2.84 -22.81 9.97
C ALA A 338 -3.48 -23.21 11.31
N VAL A 339 -4.80 -23.19 11.40
CA VAL A 339 -5.52 -24.08 12.34
C VAL A 339 -5.02 -25.47 11.99
N PRO A 340 -4.42 -26.23 12.93
CA PRO A 340 -4.06 -27.61 12.66
C PRO A 340 -5.36 -28.27 12.18
N ALA A 341 -5.35 -28.82 10.97
CA ALA A 341 -6.40 -29.72 10.54
C ALA A 341 -6.56 -30.70 11.72
N ALA A 342 -7.69 -30.60 12.41
CA ALA A 342 -8.02 -31.46 13.51
C ALA A 342 -7.66 -32.86 13.03
N SER A 343 -6.79 -33.50 13.78
CA SER A 343 -6.28 -34.84 13.51
C SER A 343 -7.40 -35.66 12.92
N ALA A 344 -7.23 -36.11 11.68
CA ALA A 344 -8.18 -36.98 11.03
C ALA A 344 -8.45 -38.11 12.03
N VAL A 345 -9.61 -38.08 12.65
CA VAL A 345 -10.10 -39.21 13.43
C VAL A 345 -10.04 -40.39 12.45
N PRO A 346 -9.30 -41.45 12.75
CA PRO A 346 -9.25 -42.59 11.85
C PRO A 346 -10.68 -43.02 11.56
N LEU A 347 -11.06 -43.03 10.30
CA LEU A 347 -12.33 -43.63 9.86
C LEU A 347 -12.36 -45.05 10.40
N VAL A 348 -13.15 -45.27 11.42
CA VAL A 348 -13.52 -46.60 11.88
C VAL A 348 -14.17 -47.30 10.69
N PRO A 349 -13.72 -48.50 10.29
CA PRO A 349 -14.30 -49.18 9.16
C PRO A 349 -15.81 -49.43 9.43
N ALA A 350 -16.64 -49.15 8.44
CA ALA A 350 -18.05 -49.31 8.48
C ALA A 350 -18.38 -50.75 8.91
N VAL A 351 -19.03 -50.93 10.08
CA VAL A 351 -19.61 -52.19 10.53
C VAL A 351 -20.86 -52.42 9.69
N PRO A 352 -21.09 -53.64 9.15
CA PRO A 352 -22.29 -53.95 8.39
C PRO A 352 -23.54 -53.81 9.23
N SER A 353 -24.57 -53.23 8.65
CA SER A 353 -25.88 -53.02 9.24
C SER A 353 -26.52 -54.34 9.69
N ALA A 354 -26.77 -54.50 10.98
CA ALA A 354 -27.62 -55.53 11.57
C ALA A 354 -29.00 -54.96 11.95
N PRO A 355 -30.05 -55.77 11.98
CA PRO A 355 -31.44 -55.31 11.95
C PRO A 355 -31.92 -54.70 13.24
N SER A 356 -32.93 -53.84 13.14
CA SER A 356 -33.59 -53.13 14.23
C SER A 356 -34.17 -54.09 15.28
N VAL A 357 -33.77 -53.87 16.54
CA VAL A 357 -34.45 -54.45 17.74
C VAL A 357 -34.83 -53.32 18.67
N ALA A 358 -36.02 -53.51 19.26
CA ALA A 358 -36.80 -52.57 19.99
C ALA A 358 -36.13 -51.92 21.21
N ALA A 359 -36.78 -50.82 21.65
CA ALA A 359 -36.46 -50.02 22.81
C ALA A 359 -36.23 -50.77 24.09
N GLY A 360 -35.11 -50.55 24.75
CA GLY A 360 -34.80 -50.98 26.11
C GLY A 360 -34.32 -49.79 26.96
N PRO A 361 -34.33 -49.89 28.29
CA PRO A 361 -34.44 -48.79 29.24
C PRO A 361 -33.14 -47.96 29.40
N ALA A 362 -33.35 -46.79 30.01
CA ALA A 362 -32.36 -45.72 30.24
C ALA A 362 -31.00 -46.16 30.80
N VAL A 363 -29.93 -45.67 30.16
CA VAL A 363 -28.54 -45.82 30.62
C VAL A 363 -28.22 -44.74 31.66
N PRO A 364 -27.61 -45.08 32.81
CA PRO A 364 -27.26 -44.12 33.84
C PRO A 364 -26.10 -43.17 33.40
N SER A 365 -26.19 -41.93 33.85
CA SER A 365 -25.21 -40.88 33.63
C SER A 365 -23.81 -41.25 34.14
N VAL A 366 -22.80 -41.07 33.28
CA VAL A 366 -21.38 -41.19 33.64
C VAL A 366 -20.96 -40.02 34.53
N PRO A 367 -20.27 -40.24 35.66
CA PRO A 367 -19.83 -39.16 36.54
C PRO A 367 -18.75 -38.33 35.88
N SER A 368 -18.85 -37.00 36.00
CA SER A 368 -17.84 -36.04 35.53
C SER A 368 -16.52 -36.29 36.27
N VAL A 369 -15.43 -36.41 35.49
CA VAL A 369 -14.06 -36.45 35.99
C VAL A 369 -13.73 -35.11 36.65
N ALA A 370 -13.45 -35.15 37.96
CA ALA A 370 -13.04 -33.99 38.72
C ALA A 370 -11.75 -33.38 38.14
N ALA A 371 -11.76 -32.07 37.95
CA ALA A 371 -10.57 -31.31 37.61
C ALA A 371 -9.51 -31.45 38.70
N GLY A 372 -8.30 -31.83 38.31
CA GLY A 372 -7.11 -31.87 39.19
C GLY A 372 -6.75 -30.49 39.74
N PRO A 373 -5.97 -30.40 40.81
CA PRO A 373 -5.71 -29.16 41.51
C PRO A 373 -4.92 -28.16 40.59
N ALA A 374 -5.47 -26.95 40.52
CA ALA A 374 -4.85 -25.82 39.83
C ALA A 374 -3.43 -25.57 40.36
N GLY A 375 -2.44 -25.68 39.49
CA GLY A 375 -1.06 -25.29 39.77
C GLY A 375 -0.99 -23.82 40.19
N ALA A 376 -0.23 -23.57 41.24
CA ALA A 376 -0.04 -22.27 41.88
C ALA A 376 0.24 -21.19 40.86
N GLY A 377 -0.64 -20.22 40.76
CA GLY A 377 -0.54 -19.06 39.90
C GLY A 377 0.71 -18.24 40.29
N ARG A 378 1.70 -18.20 39.42
CA ARG A 378 2.69 -17.11 39.40
C ARG A 378 1.93 -15.83 39.12
N GLY A 379 2.10 -14.84 40.02
CA GLY A 379 1.38 -13.58 40.01
C GLY A 379 1.39 -12.93 38.63
N ARG A 380 0.25 -12.88 38.01
CA ARG A 380 -0.01 -12.03 36.84
C ARG A 380 0.17 -10.58 37.28
N ILE A 381 1.23 -9.94 36.83
CA ILE A 381 1.30 -8.50 36.88
C ILE A 381 0.20 -8.04 35.89
N ALA A 382 -0.93 -7.61 36.43
CA ALA A 382 -2.05 -7.06 35.66
C ALA A 382 -1.66 -5.68 35.10
N LEU A 383 -0.69 -5.65 34.18
CA LEU A 383 -0.24 -4.43 33.48
C LEU A 383 -1.32 -3.94 32.47
N GLY A 384 -2.28 -4.75 32.09
CA GLY A 384 -3.24 -4.42 31.04
C GLY A 384 -4.12 -3.20 31.36
N ARG A 385 -4.81 -3.18 32.51
CA ARG A 385 -5.73 -2.10 32.84
C ARG A 385 -5.08 -0.75 33.13
N PRO A 386 -4.01 -0.64 33.97
CA PRO A 386 -3.37 0.66 34.19
C PRO A 386 -2.63 1.19 32.96
N ALA A 387 -2.05 0.34 32.11
CA ALA A 387 -1.37 0.77 30.90
C ALA A 387 -2.35 1.26 29.83
N TRP A 388 -3.52 0.63 29.65
CA TRP A 388 -4.57 1.16 28.80
C TRP A 388 -5.15 2.48 29.32
N ALA A 389 -5.35 2.63 30.65
CA ALA A 389 -5.74 3.89 31.25
C ALA A 389 -4.70 4.98 31.00
N PHE A 390 -3.41 4.67 31.13
CA PHE A 390 -2.32 5.60 30.83
C PHE A 390 -2.33 6.03 29.35
N ALA A 391 -2.50 5.09 28.42
CA ALA A 391 -2.60 5.38 26.98
C ALA A 391 -3.80 6.31 26.68
N VAL A 392 -4.97 6.06 27.26
CA VAL A 392 -6.15 6.91 27.09
C VAL A 392 -5.94 8.32 27.67
N VAL A 393 -5.37 8.43 28.86
CA VAL A 393 -5.08 9.71 29.49
C VAL A 393 -4.07 10.52 28.69
N THR A 394 -2.97 9.91 28.25
CA THR A 394 -1.95 10.58 27.42
C THR A 394 -2.50 10.96 26.05
N LEU A 395 -3.39 10.16 25.45
CA LEU A 395 -4.09 10.51 24.22
C LEU A 395 -4.97 11.76 24.40
N LEU A 396 -5.86 11.74 25.39
CA LEU A 396 -6.79 12.83 25.63
C LEU A 396 -6.08 14.13 26.02
N ALA A 397 -5.08 14.06 26.90
CA ALA A 397 -4.28 15.20 27.30
C ALA A 397 -3.41 15.73 26.13
N GLY A 398 -2.81 14.81 25.34
CA GLY A 398 -2.02 15.16 24.16
C GLY A 398 -2.84 15.86 23.10
N VAL A 399 -3.99 15.28 22.71
CA VAL A 399 -4.93 15.90 21.76
C VAL A 399 -5.45 17.22 22.30
N GLY A 400 -5.84 17.30 23.58
CA GLY A 400 -6.31 18.54 24.19
C GLY A 400 -5.27 19.66 24.13
N LEU A 401 -4.01 19.37 24.45
CA LEU A 401 -2.93 20.35 24.35
C LEU A 401 -2.63 20.76 22.90
N VAL A 402 -2.64 19.84 21.97
CA VAL A 402 -2.38 20.15 20.54
C VAL A 402 -3.52 20.97 19.94
N VAL A 403 -4.77 20.69 20.29
CA VAL A 403 -5.95 21.34 19.69
C VAL A 403 -6.28 22.69 20.35
N PHE A 404 -6.16 22.79 21.68
CA PHE A 404 -6.68 23.94 22.44
C PHE A 404 -5.61 24.85 23.04
N ALA A 405 -4.32 24.41 23.09
CA ALA A 405 -3.28 25.22 23.68
C ALA A 405 -2.62 26.17 22.66
N GLY A 406 -2.64 27.51 22.95
CA GLY A 406 -1.98 28.50 22.11
C GLY A 406 -0.43 28.55 22.20
N PRO A 407 0.19 28.34 23.38
CA PRO A 407 1.64 28.51 23.55
C PRO A 407 2.43 27.34 22.95
N ALA A 408 3.56 27.61 22.26
CA ALA A 408 4.39 26.63 21.60
C ALA A 408 4.94 25.51 22.52
N TRP A 409 5.21 25.82 23.80
CA TRP A 409 5.65 24.82 24.78
C TRP A 409 4.55 23.77 25.07
N ALA A 410 3.29 24.18 25.10
CA ALA A 410 2.15 23.29 25.34
C ALA A 410 1.92 22.32 24.13
N LEU A 411 2.14 22.81 22.91
CA LEU A 411 2.14 21.96 21.71
C LEU A 411 3.26 20.90 21.79
N GLY A 412 4.45 21.28 22.26
CA GLY A 412 5.56 20.36 22.48
C GLY A 412 5.23 19.27 23.51
N ILE A 413 4.63 19.63 24.63
CA ILE A 413 4.17 18.65 25.64
C ILE A 413 3.06 17.76 25.07
N GLY A 414 2.10 18.33 24.34
CA GLY A 414 1.04 17.59 23.68
C GLY A 414 1.59 16.53 22.71
N ALA A 415 2.57 16.90 21.89
CA ALA A 415 3.24 15.97 20.98
C ALA A 415 3.96 14.84 21.73
N LEU A 416 4.67 15.15 22.82
CA LEU A 416 5.34 14.14 23.66
C LEU A 416 4.34 13.17 24.30
N LEU A 417 3.19 13.65 24.75
CA LEU A 417 2.12 12.80 25.30
C LEU A 417 1.52 11.86 24.23
N LEU A 418 1.34 12.34 23.00
CA LEU A 418 0.88 11.51 21.89
C LEU A 418 1.91 10.42 21.52
N VAL A 419 3.21 10.75 21.55
CA VAL A 419 4.28 9.76 21.37
C VAL A 419 4.27 8.75 22.51
N ALA A 420 4.13 9.18 23.75
CA ALA A 420 4.04 8.27 24.91
C ALA A 420 2.82 7.33 24.80
N CYS A 421 1.67 7.85 24.35
CA CYS A 421 0.49 7.05 24.05
C CYS A 421 0.81 5.97 22.97
N ALA A 422 1.38 6.39 21.85
CA ALA A 422 1.70 5.48 20.74
C ALA A 422 2.68 4.39 21.17
N VAL A 423 3.73 4.73 21.91
CA VAL A 423 4.70 3.77 22.47
C VAL A 423 4.03 2.79 23.44
N THR A 424 3.12 3.29 24.30
CA THR A 424 2.40 2.43 25.26
C THR A 424 1.47 1.45 24.54
N VAL A 425 0.68 1.93 23.57
CA VAL A 425 -0.20 1.07 22.76
C VAL A 425 0.63 0.05 22.00
N PHE A 426 1.74 0.46 21.39
CA PHE A 426 2.63 -0.45 20.70
C PHE A 426 3.21 -1.52 21.64
N ALA A 427 3.66 -1.15 22.84
CA ALA A 427 4.18 -2.09 23.83
C ALA A 427 3.09 -3.08 24.28
N LEU A 428 1.84 -2.63 24.43
CA LEU A 428 0.71 -3.48 24.81
C LEU A 428 0.29 -4.44 23.69
N THR A 429 0.47 -4.06 22.44
CA THR A 429 0.08 -4.88 21.28
C THR A 429 1.22 -5.76 20.75
N ALA A 430 2.48 -5.36 20.99
CA ALA A 430 3.67 -6.08 20.53
C ALA A 430 4.14 -7.20 21.48
N ILE A 431 3.66 -7.22 22.74
CA ILE A 431 3.96 -8.32 23.67
C ILE A 431 2.93 -9.43 23.37
N PRO A 432 3.35 -10.56 22.75
CA PRO A 432 2.45 -11.70 22.59
C PRO A 432 2.02 -12.16 23.98
N ASP A 433 0.73 -12.38 24.20
CA ASP A 433 0.28 -13.20 25.33
C ASP A 433 0.89 -14.59 25.15
N GLU A 434 2.05 -14.83 25.78
CA GLU A 434 2.57 -16.18 25.96
C GLU A 434 1.62 -16.91 26.94
N GLY A 435 0.55 -17.43 26.41
CA GLY A 435 -0.36 -18.20 27.26
C GLY A 435 -1.79 -18.33 26.77
N THR A 436 -2.04 -18.94 25.62
CA THR A 436 -3.17 -19.84 25.34
C THR A 436 -2.75 -20.93 24.38
#